data_57022acb2b2cba5a54139407300c6e01
#
_entry.id   57022acb2b2cba5a54139407300c6e01
#
_cell.length_a   1.000
_cell.length_b   1.000
_cell.length_c   1.000
_cell.angle_alpha   90.00
_cell.angle_beta   90.00
_cell.angle_gamma   90.00
#
_symmetry.space_group_name_H-M   'P 1'
#
loop_
_entity.id
_entity.type
_entity.pdbx_description
1 polymer ?
#
loop_
_entity_poly.entity_id
_entity_poly.type
_entity_poly.pdbx_seq_one_letter_code
_entity_poly.pdbx_strand_id
1 'polypeptide(L)'
;MKITDLKKNMGSFSLEIDHLVIEPGKIHGLAGHNGCGKTILLKTIMGILEPDKGTIDLEGLDRRSMTMMMQRPYLLHGSVYENIIYPLKLRNMEVGEAEVDRLLERAGLLAQKNQYARSLSSGERQKLSFLRAIIFRPEFIIMDETLSNMDPDSEKIITDMIKEIQETDPVTWLIVTHQTQRRDDLCDVIHYMEKGRIINETA
;
A
#
# COMPACT_ATOMS: atom_id res chain seq x y z
N MET A 1 13.94 6.47 -2.32
CA MET A 1 14.26 5.70 -1.10
C MET A 1 15.34 4.69 -1.41
N LYS A 2 16.35 4.56 -0.54
CA LYS A 2 17.45 3.58 -0.71
C LYS A 2 17.60 2.71 0.53
N ILE A 3 17.74 1.42 0.32
CA ILE A 3 18.00 0.42 1.36
C ILE A 3 19.38 -0.16 1.11
N THR A 4 20.22 -0.17 2.13
CA THR A 4 21.62 -0.62 2.02
C THR A 4 21.96 -1.53 3.21
N ASP A 5 22.52 -2.71 2.91
CA ASP A 5 23.01 -3.70 3.87
C ASP A 5 22.00 -4.05 4.99
N LEU A 6 20.70 -4.00 4.64
CA LEU A 6 19.62 -4.20 5.60
C LEU A 6 19.60 -5.67 6.05
N LYS A 7 19.58 -5.84 7.38
CA LYS A 7 19.39 -7.17 7.98
C LYS A 7 18.33 -7.12 9.08
N LYS A 8 17.41 -8.10 9.06
CA LYS A 8 16.42 -8.32 10.10
C LYS A 8 16.23 -9.81 10.38
N ASN A 9 16.50 -10.21 11.61
CA ASN A 9 16.34 -11.59 12.06
C ASN A 9 14.96 -11.76 12.72
N MET A 10 14.27 -12.83 12.35
CA MET A 10 12.95 -13.19 12.88
C MET A 10 12.94 -14.69 13.21
N GLY A 11 13.48 -15.05 14.38
CA GLY A 11 13.67 -16.45 14.75
C GLY A 11 14.62 -17.18 13.82
N SER A 12 14.13 -18.19 13.10
CA SER A 12 14.90 -18.95 12.11
C SER A 12 15.00 -18.29 10.73
N PHE A 13 14.27 -17.18 10.51
CA PHE A 13 14.27 -16.46 9.24
C PHE A 13 15.16 -15.22 9.32
N SER A 14 15.95 -14.94 8.26
CA SER A 14 16.72 -13.71 8.09
C SER A 14 16.33 -13.01 6.80
N LEU A 15 15.97 -11.72 6.92
CA LEU A 15 15.88 -10.80 5.80
C LEU A 15 17.25 -10.17 5.59
N GLU A 16 17.79 -10.24 4.38
CA GLU A 16 19.08 -9.66 4.01
C GLU A 16 18.97 -8.97 2.65
N ILE A 17 18.93 -7.65 2.64
CA ILE A 17 18.83 -6.82 1.44
C ILE A 17 20.12 -6.02 1.30
N ASP A 18 20.98 -6.42 0.39
CA ASP A 18 22.26 -5.75 0.15
C ASP A 18 22.01 -4.36 -0.44
N HIS A 19 21.13 -4.28 -1.44
CA HIS A 19 20.75 -3.03 -2.08
C HIS A 19 19.33 -3.11 -2.65
N LEU A 20 18.53 -2.05 -2.43
CA LEU A 20 17.22 -1.87 -3.06
C LEU A 20 16.94 -0.38 -3.23
N VAL A 21 16.60 0.03 -4.44
CA VAL A 21 16.18 1.40 -4.75
C VAL A 21 14.70 1.41 -5.09
N ILE A 22 13.95 2.29 -4.46
CA ILE A 22 12.55 2.59 -4.79
C ILE A 22 12.53 4.03 -5.31
N GLU A 23 12.40 4.17 -6.61
CA GLU A 23 12.39 5.46 -7.29
C GLU A 23 11.08 6.21 -6.99
N PRO A 24 11.13 7.53 -6.71
CA PRO A 24 9.93 8.30 -6.44
C PRO A 24 9.03 8.40 -7.67
N GLY A 25 7.71 8.45 -7.43
CA GLY A 25 6.70 8.62 -8.48
C GLY A 25 6.49 7.41 -9.39
N LYS A 26 7.07 6.25 -9.07
CA LYS A 26 6.89 5.00 -9.82
C LYS A 26 6.07 3.98 -9.06
N ILE A 27 5.49 3.05 -9.80
CA ILE A 27 4.81 1.86 -9.26
C ILE A 27 5.80 0.69 -9.26
N HIS A 28 6.25 0.31 -8.06
CA HIS A 28 7.13 -0.83 -7.85
C HIS A 28 6.34 -2.06 -7.45
N GLY A 29 6.56 -3.17 -8.15
CA GLY A 29 6.08 -4.49 -7.77
C GLY A 29 7.09 -5.23 -6.89
N LEU A 30 6.63 -5.88 -5.82
CA LEU A 30 7.44 -6.81 -5.05
C LEU A 30 6.89 -8.22 -5.21
N ALA A 31 7.62 -9.05 -5.94
CA ALA A 31 7.27 -10.40 -6.28
C ALA A 31 8.06 -11.43 -5.47
N GLY A 32 7.47 -12.58 -5.23
CA GLY A 32 8.12 -13.70 -4.53
C GLY A 32 7.11 -14.64 -3.91
N HIS A 33 7.51 -15.87 -3.63
CA HIS A 33 6.62 -16.87 -3.02
C HIS A 33 6.24 -16.51 -1.57
N ASN A 34 5.23 -17.20 -1.03
CA ASN A 34 4.82 -16.99 0.36
C ASN A 34 5.95 -17.37 1.32
N GLY A 35 6.12 -16.58 2.37
CA GLY A 35 7.17 -16.78 3.36
C GLY A 35 8.56 -16.31 2.95
N CYS A 36 8.77 -15.74 1.74
CA CYS A 36 10.08 -15.24 1.35
C CYS A 36 10.53 -13.96 2.06
N GLY A 37 9.65 -13.30 2.86
CA GLY A 37 10.00 -12.15 3.69
C GLY A 37 9.41 -10.81 3.26
N LYS A 38 8.53 -10.75 2.25
CA LYS A 38 7.92 -9.49 1.74
C LYS A 38 7.32 -8.64 2.85
N THR A 39 6.41 -9.19 3.63
CA THR A 39 5.75 -8.46 4.74
C THR A 39 6.75 -7.97 5.79
N ILE A 40 7.84 -8.69 6.05
CA ILE A 40 8.90 -8.25 6.97
C ILE A 40 9.59 -7.02 6.39
N LEU A 41 9.99 -7.06 5.10
CA LEU A 41 10.58 -5.92 4.40
C LEU A 41 9.64 -4.71 4.44
N LEU A 42 8.37 -4.87 4.08
CA LEU A 42 7.38 -3.77 4.09
C LEU A 42 7.23 -3.14 5.48
N LYS A 43 7.12 -3.96 6.53
CA LYS A 43 7.05 -3.47 7.92
C LYS A 43 8.32 -2.77 8.37
N THR A 44 9.49 -3.20 7.88
CA THR A 44 10.77 -2.55 8.17
C THR A 44 10.85 -1.20 7.45
N ILE A 45 10.43 -1.11 6.19
CA ILE A 45 10.32 0.16 5.45
C ILE A 45 9.41 1.15 6.19
N MET A 46 8.26 0.70 6.67
CA MET A 46 7.31 1.53 7.44
C MET A 46 7.83 1.92 8.83
N GLY A 47 8.95 1.35 9.30
CA GLY A 47 9.47 1.58 10.66
C GLY A 47 8.64 0.89 11.76
N ILE A 48 7.79 -0.08 11.38
CA ILE A 48 7.05 -0.94 12.34
C ILE A 48 8.00 -1.97 12.96
N LEU A 49 8.97 -2.43 12.17
CA LEU A 49 10.07 -3.27 12.62
C LEU A 49 11.38 -2.50 12.45
N GLU A 50 12.20 -2.47 13.49
CA GLU A 50 13.55 -1.89 13.40
C GLU A 50 14.51 -2.90 12.76
N PRO A 51 15.36 -2.49 11.81
CA PRO A 51 16.41 -3.35 11.27
C PRO A 51 17.46 -3.66 12.34
N ASP A 52 18.05 -4.86 12.28
CA ASP A 52 19.16 -5.23 13.18
C ASP A 52 20.50 -4.65 12.66
N LYS A 53 20.61 -4.43 11.35
CA LYS A 53 21.74 -3.77 10.67
C LYS A 53 21.28 -3.07 9.39
N GLY A 54 22.16 -2.22 8.86
CA GLY A 54 21.93 -1.50 7.60
C GLY A 54 21.08 -0.26 7.78
N THR A 55 20.70 0.35 6.68
CA THR A 55 19.99 1.63 6.67
C THR A 55 18.87 1.67 5.65
N ILE A 56 17.84 2.43 5.97
CA ILE A 56 16.77 2.84 5.05
C ILE A 56 16.83 4.36 4.98
N ASP A 57 17.40 4.86 3.88
CA ASP A 57 17.40 6.29 3.57
C ASP A 57 16.12 6.65 2.83
N LEU A 58 15.29 7.47 3.46
CA LEU A 58 14.03 7.92 2.90
C LEU A 58 14.18 9.02 1.85
N GLU A 59 15.42 9.57 1.66
CA GLU A 59 15.73 10.64 0.69
C GLU A 59 14.81 11.86 0.83
N GLY A 60 14.48 12.23 2.07
CA GLY A 60 13.62 13.38 2.39
C GLY A 60 12.13 13.08 2.52
N LEU A 61 11.68 11.86 2.23
CA LEU A 61 10.29 11.46 2.43
C LEU A 61 9.94 11.45 3.93
N ASP A 62 8.89 12.16 4.33
CA ASP A 62 8.37 12.10 5.70
C ASP A 62 7.58 10.81 5.92
N ARG A 63 7.87 10.10 7.00
CA ARG A 63 7.08 8.91 7.38
C ARG A 63 5.60 9.20 7.59
N ARG A 64 5.22 10.46 7.88
CA ARG A 64 3.82 10.87 7.99
C ARG A 64 3.11 10.93 6.65
N SER A 65 3.86 11.08 5.54
CA SER A 65 3.33 10.99 4.18
C SER A 65 3.33 9.58 3.61
N MET A 66 3.66 8.57 4.44
CA MET A 66 3.62 7.16 4.07
C MET A 66 2.37 6.47 4.62
N THR A 67 1.88 5.47 3.90
CA THR A 67 0.78 4.61 4.36
C THR A 67 0.99 3.17 3.91
N MET A 68 0.37 2.23 4.63
CA MET A 68 0.40 0.81 4.29
C MET A 68 -0.99 0.21 4.38
N MET A 69 -1.40 -0.43 3.31
CA MET A 69 -2.57 -1.30 3.26
C MET A 69 -2.15 -2.74 3.50
N MET A 70 -2.81 -3.39 4.43
CA MET A 70 -2.55 -4.80 4.75
C MET A 70 -3.53 -5.72 4.00
N GLN A 71 -3.14 -6.96 3.78
CA GLN A 71 -3.96 -7.99 3.16
C GLN A 71 -5.36 -8.10 3.76
N ARG A 72 -5.47 -8.00 5.09
CA ARG A 72 -6.76 -7.92 5.80
C ARG A 72 -6.96 -6.51 6.30
N PRO A 73 -7.93 -5.75 5.74
CA PRO A 73 -8.15 -4.38 6.17
C PRO A 73 -8.65 -4.32 7.60
N TYR A 74 -7.97 -3.54 8.42
CA TYR A 74 -8.46 -3.20 9.75
C TYR A 74 -9.38 -1.98 9.64
N LEU A 75 -10.66 -2.14 9.99
CA LEU A 75 -11.63 -1.06 10.01
C LEU A 75 -11.89 -0.60 11.45
N LEU A 76 -11.93 0.70 11.63
CA LEU A 76 -12.26 1.33 12.89
C LEU A 76 -13.75 1.14 13.21
N HIS A 77 -14.08 1.20 14.50
CA HIS A 77 -15.47 1.33 14.93
C HIS A 77 -16.03 2.66 14.43
N GLY A 78 -17.14 2.61 13.69
CA GLY A 78 -17.78 3.79 13.14
C GLY A 78 -18.32 3.56 11.72
N SER A 79 -18.82 4.62 11.12
CA SER A 79 -19.34 4.62 9.76
C SER A 79 -18.23 4.53 8.71
N VAL A 80 -18.62 4.30 7.47
CA VAL A 80 -17.73 4.38 6.30
C VAL A 80 -17.09 5.77 6.22
N TYR A 81 -17.89 6.82 6.37
CA TYR A 81 -17.39 8.20 6.37
C TYR A 81 -16.33 8.43 7.46
N GLU A 82 -16.61 8.04 8.71
CA GLU A 82 -15.67 8.19 9.81
C GLU A 82 -14.35 7.47 9.57
N ASN A 83 -14.39 6.28 8.95
CA ASN A 83 -13.19 5.55 8.58
C ASN A 83 -12.34 6.30 7.54
N ILE A 84 -12.98 6.90 6.51
CA ILE A 84 -12.25 7.65 5.47
C ILE A 84 -11.57 8.88 6.05
N ILE A 85 -12.27 9.69 6.85
CA ILE A 85 -11.72 10.95 7.36
C ILE A 85 -10.75 10.77 8.54
N TYR A 86 -10.62 9.58 9.09
CA TYR A 86 -9.77 9.32 10.26
C TYR A 86 -8.29 9.69 10.04
N PRO A 87 -7.62 9.35 8.92
CA PRO A 87 -6.24 9.76 8.68
C PRO A 87 -6.05 11.27 8.61
N LEU A 88 -7.05 12.00 8.13
CA LEU A 88 -7.05 13.46 8.08
C LEU A 88 -7.08 14.05 9.49
N LYS A 89 -7.96 13.54 10.35
CA LYS A 89 -8.04 13.95 11.75
C LYS A 89 -6.71 13.76 12.48
N LEU A 90 -6.02 12.64 12.27
CA LEU A 90 -4.71 12.36 12.87
C LEU A 90 -3.60 13.33 12.41
N ARG A 91 -3.78 13.93 11.22
CA ARG A 91 -2.80 14.85 10.60
C ARG A 91 -3.20 16.32 10.74
N ASN A 92 -4.32 16.62 11.41
CA ASN A 92 -4.93 17.94 11.46
C ASN A 92 -5.17 18.53 10.06
N MET A 93 -5.59 17.68 9.13
CA MET A 93 -5.98 18.04 7.78
C MET A 93 -7.50 18.09 7.66
N GLU A 94 -8.00 18.97 6.82
CA GLU A 94 -9.41 19.07 6.49
C GLU A 94 -9.65 18.73 5.04
N VAL A 95 -10.78 18.12 4.75
CA VAL A 95 -11.26 17.85 3.40
C VAL A 95 -12.75 18.19 3.36
N GLY A 96 -13.20 18.76 2.25
CA GLY A 96 -14.61 19.03 2.04
C GLY A 96 -15.42 17.74 1.92
N GLU A 97 -16.62 17.72 2.49
CA GLU A 97 -17.53 16.57 2.41
C GLU A 97 -17.79 16.14 0.95
N ALA A 98 -17.90 17.11 0.04
CA ALA A 98 -18.08 16.84 -1.40
C ALA A 98 -16.89 16.07 -2.04
N GLU A 99 -15.66 16.19 -1.52
CA GLU A 99 -14.51 15.40 -1.99
C GLU A 99 -14.61 13.98 -1.50
N VAL A 100 -15.00 13.77 -0.24
CA VAL A 100 -15.26 12.44 0.31
C VAL A 100 -16.38 11.74 -0.47
N ASP A 101 -17.45 12.45 -0.77
CA ASP A 101 -18.59 11.91 -1.52
C ASP A 101 -18.18 11.49 -2.95
N ARG A 102 -17.38 12.30 -3.64
CA ARG A 102 -16.82 11.93 -4.96
C ARG A 102 -15.96 10.67 -4.90
N LEU A 103 -15.10 10.53 -3.89
CA LEU A 103 -14.29 9.32 -3.72
C LEU A 103 -15.16 8.09 -3.43
N LEU A 104 -16.18 8.24 -2.57
CA LEU A 104 -17.13 7.19 -2.28
C LEU A 104 -17.93 6.77 -3.52
N GLU A 105 -18.38 7.72 -4.32
CA GLU A 105 -19.10 7.48 -5.56
C GLU A 105 -18.24 6.68 -6.54
N ARG A 106 -16.99 7.09 -6.75
CA ARG A 106 -16.03 6.37 -7.62
C ARG A 106 -15.77 4.94 -7.16
N ALA A 107 -15.72 4.70 -5.87
CA ALA A 107 -15.57 3.37 -5.31
C ALA A 107 -16.88 2.56 -5.25
N GLY A 108 -18.03 3.17 -5.63
CA GLY A 108 -19.36 2.55 -5.50
C GLY A 108 -19.77 2.34 -4.05
N LEU A 109 -19.38 3.24 -3.14
CA LEU A 109 -19.65 3.16 -1.69
C LEU A 109 -20.48 4.34 -1.17
N LEU A 110 -20.95 5.24 -2.04
CA LEU A 110 -21.68 6.43 -1.60
C LEU A 110 -22.96 6.10 -0.82
N ALA A 111 -23.70 5.09 -1.27
CA ALA A 111 -24.91 4.64 -0.58
C ALA A 111 -24.65 4.09 0.83
N GLN A 112 -23.42 3.59 1.08
CA GLN A 112 -22.99 3.06 2.37
C GLN A 112 -22.31 4.09 3.27
N LYS A 113 -22.23 5.37 2.88
CA LYS A 113 -21.50 6.44 3.58
C LYS A 113 -21.73 6.44 5.09
N ASN A 114 -22.98 6.32 5.52
CA ASN A 114 -23.37 6.35 6.93
C ASN A 114 -23.52 4.96 7.56
N GLN A 115 -23.27 3.89 6.79
CA GLN A 115 -23.36 2.52 7.26
C GLN A 115 -22.17 2.20 8.17
N TYR A 116 -22.37 1.29 9.13
CA TYR A 116 -21.30 0.79 9.98
C TYR A 116 -20.26 0.02 9.15
N ALA A 117 -19.02 0.48 9.16
CA ALA A 117 -17.98 -0.01 8.24
C ALA A 117 -17.73 -1.53 8.32
N ARG A 118 -17.90 -2.12 9.51
CA ARG A 118 -17.70 -3.58 9.67
C ARG A 118 -18.80 -4.44 9.07
N SER A 119 -19.96 -3.88 8.70
CA SER A 119 -21.04 -4.59 8.02
C SER A 119 -20.83 -4.70 6.50
N LEU A 120 -19.82 -4.03 5.95
CA LEU A 120 -19.45 -4.10 4.54
C LEU A 120 -19.00 -5.52 4.14
N SER A 121 -19.21 -5.86 2.88
CA SER A 121 -18.64 -7.06 2.24
C SER A 121 -17.10 -7.00 2.22
N SER A 122 -16.43 -8.11 1.89
CA SER A 122 -14.98 -8.15 1.81
C SER A 122 -14.40 -7.18 0.77
N GLY A 123 -14.99 -7.11 -0.43
CA GLY A 123 -14.58 -6.19 -1.49
C GLY A 123 -14.82 -4.72 -1.10
N GLU A 124 -15.99 -4.40 -0.52
CA GLU A 124 -16.28 -3.06 -0.02
C GLU A 124 -15.32 -2.63 1.09
N ARG A 125 -14.93 -3.53 1.99
CA ARG A 125 -13.92 -3.25 3.03
C ARG A 125 -12.56 -2.93 2.43
N GLN A 126 -12.15 -3.64 1.37
CA GLN A 126 -10.91 -3.35 0.66
C GLN A 126 -10.96 -1.98 -0.02
N LYS A 127 -12.06 -1.67 -0.73
CA LYS A 127 -12.28 -0.35 -1.34
C LYS A 127 -12.24 0.76 -0.28
N LEU A 128 -12.92 0.59 0.84
CA LEU A 128 -12.87 1.54 1.95
C LEU A 128 -11.45 1.71 2.51
N SER A 129 -10.70 0.63 2.66
CA SER A 129 -9.30 0.67 3.09
C SER A 129 -8.42 1.44 2.10
N PHE A 130 -8.66 1.27 0.80
CA PHE A 130 -7.97 2.01 -0.24
C PHE A 130 -8.30 3.50 -0.20
N LEU A 131 -9.58 3.88 -0.13
CA LEU A 131 -9.98 5.29 -0.01
C LEU A 131 -9.36 5.95 1.23
N ARG A 132 -9.33 5.23 2.35
CA ARG A 132 -8.68 5.70 3.58
C ARG A 132 -7.18 5.89 3.41
N ALA A 133 -6.52 5.08 2.58
CA ALA A 133 -5.10 5.20 2.34
C ALA A 133 -4.75 6.42 1.46
N ILE A 134 -5.60 6.79 0.51
CA ILE A 134 -5.31 7.86 -0.45
C ILE A 134 -5.83 9.25 -0.05
N ILE A 135 -6.82 9.33 0.86
CA ILE A 135 -7.54 10.58 1.17
C ILE A 135 -6.65 11.73 1.63
N PHE A 136 -5.55 11.44 2.31
CA PHE A 136 -4.62 12.46 2.81
C PHE A 136 -3.45 12.74 1.85
N ARG A 137 -3.53 12.22 0.60
CA ARG A 137 -2.54 12.38 -0.48
C ARG A 137 -1.12 11.99 -0.04
N PRO A 138 -0.91 10.71 0.31
CA PRO A 138 0.42 10.25 0.71
C PRO A 138 1.40 10.28 -0.47
N GLU A 139 2.68 10.49 -0.17
CA GLU A 139 3.76 10.42 -1.16
C GLU A 139 4.24 8.97 -1.42
N PHE A 140 3.96 8.07 -0.46
CA PHE A 140 4.37 6.66 -0.57
C PHE A 140 3.27 5.73 -0.04
N ILE A 141 2.86 4.77 -0.86
CA ILE A 141 1.80 3.80 -0.52
C ILE A 141 2.33 2.38 -0.68
N ILE A 142 2.22 1.60 0.38
CA ILE A 142 2.49 0.15 0.36
C ILE A 142 1.16 -0.61 0.29
N MET A 143 1.08 -1.60 -0.60
CA MET A 143 -0.05 -2.51 -0.72
C MET A 143 0.42 -3.96 -0.53
N ASP A 144 0.18 -4.54 0.65
CA ASP A 144 0.56 -5.92 0.96
C ASP A 144 -0.57 -6.90 0.59
N GLU A 145 -0.48 -7.49 -0.61
CA GLU A 145 -1.42 -8.48 -1.17
C GLU A 145 -2.90 -8.04 -1.17
N THR A 146 -3.14 -6.74 -1.18
CA THR A 146 -4.50 -6.18 -1.02
C THR A 146 -5.43 -6.44 -2.20
N LEU A 147 -4.87 -6.63 -3.40
CA LEU A 147 -5.62 -6.91 -4.63
C LEU A 147 -5.88 -8.41 -4.85
N SER A 148 -5.21 -9.31 -4.11
CA SER A 148 -5.15 -10.73 -4.43
C SER A 148 -6.45 -11.51 -4.19
N ASN A 149 -7.33 -11.02 -3.33
CA ASN A 149 -8.56 -11.70 -2.91
C ASN A 149 -9.81 -10.84 -3.17
N MET A 150 -9.74 -9.92 -4.12
CA MET A 150 -10.87 -9.09 -4.51
C MET A 150 -11.64 -9.73 -5.66
N ASP A 151 -12.94 -9.43 -5.72
CA ASP A 151 -13.71 -9.70 -6.94
C ASP A 151 -13.19 -8.80 -8.09
N PRO A 152 -13.35 -9.25 -9.35
CA PRO A 152 -12.78 -8.53 -10.50
C PRO A 152 -13.24 -7.08 -10.63
N ASP A 153 -14.50 -6.79 -10.28
CA ASP A 153 -15.06 -5.44 -10.38
C ASP A 153 -14.45 -4.49 -9.36
N SER A 154 -14.36 -4.93 -8.10
CA SER A 154 -13.72 -4.15 -7.02
C SER A 154 -12.25 -3.90 -7.29
N GLU A 155 -11.55 -4.91 -7.82
CA GLU A 155 -10.15 -4.78 -8.20
C GLU A 155 -9.95 -3.80 -9.35
N LYS A 156 -10.79 -3.90 -10.39
CA LYS A 156 -10.74 -2.97 -11.53
C LYS A 156 -10.92 -1.52 -11.06
N ILE A 157 -11.89 -1.25 -10.18
CA ILE A 157 -12.11 0.09 -9.61
C ILE A 157 -10.82 0.62 -8.95
N ILE A 158 -10.16 -0.18 -8.10
CA ILE A 158 -8.93 0.26 -7.41
C ILE A 158 -7.80 0.48 -8.42
N THR A 159 -7.62 -0.43 -9.37
CA THR A 159 -6.57 -0.33 -10.39
C THR A 159 -6.75 0.91 -11.28
N ASP A 160 -7.97 1.19 -11.70
CA ASP A 160 -8.29 2.39 -12.49
C ASP A 160 -8.00 3.67 -11.67
N MET A 161 -8.32 3.68 -10.37
CA MET A 161 -8.01 4.81 -9.49
C MET A 161 -6.50 4.98 -9.27
N ILE A 162 -5.72 3.89 -9.16
CA ILE A 162 -4.25 3.95 -9.07
C ILE A 162 -3.67 4.58 -10.34
N LYS A 163 -4.10 4.14 -11.51
CA LYS A 163 -3.65 4.69 -12.80
C LYS A 163 -3.94 6.18 -12.92
N GLU A 164 -5.16 6.60 -12.56
CA GLU A 164 -5.54 8.01 -12.62
C GLU A 164 -4.74 8.88 -11.63
N ILE A 165 -4.49 8.39 -10.42
CA ILE A 165 -3.60 9.08 -9.45
C ILE A 165 -2.21 9.22 -10.06
N GLN A 166 -1.68 8.16 -10.69
CA GLN A 166 -0.35 8.15 -11.28
C GLN A 166 -0.21 9.12 -12.46
N GLU A 167 -1.29 9.34 -13.23
CA GLU A 167 -1.31 10.30 -14.34
C GLU A 167 -1.41 11.76 -13.86
N THR A 168 -2.07 12.01 -12.74
CA THR A 168 -2.38 13.39 -12.29
C THR A 168 -1.45 13.91 -11.20
N ASP A 169 -1.06 13.07 -10.26
CA ASP A 169 -0.20 13.41 -9.12
C ASP A 169 0.61 12.15 -8.74
N PRO A 170 1.73 11.88 -9.43
CA PRO A 170 2.45 10.63 -9.30
C PRO A 170 2.89 10.33 -7.88
N VAL A 171 2.36 9.26 -7.32
CA VAL A 171 2.68 8.71 -6.00
C VAL A 171 3.69 7.57 -6.16
N THR A 172 4.53 7.34 -5.19
CA THR A 172 5.37 6.14 -5.15
C THR A 172 4.59 4.97 -4.56
N TRP A 173 4.50 3.87 -5.29
CA TRP A 173 3.81 2.66 -4.84
C TRP A 173 4.78 1.51 -4.66
N LEU A 174 4.55 0.69 -3.64
CA LEU A 174 5.19 -0.61 -3.49
C LEU A 174 4.09 -1.66 -3.31
N ILE A 175 3.81 -2.41 -4.37
CA ILE A 175 2.67 -3.33 -4.46
C ILE A 175 3.16 -4.78 -4.43
N VAL A 176 2.72 -5.53 -3.43
CA VAL A 176 2.92 -6.98 -3.38
C VAL A 176 1.77 -7.67 -4.08
N THR A 177 2.07 -8.43 -5.13
CA THR A 177 1.10 -9.25 -5.83
C THR A 177 1.72 -10.55 -6.34
N HIS A 178 0.96 -11.64 -6.27
CA HIS A 178 1.36 -12.95 -6.82
C HIS A 178 0.94 -13.14 -8.29
N GLN A 179 0.09 -12.26 -8.81
CA GLN A 179 -0.47 -12.39 -10.15
C GLN A 179 0.45 -11.75 -11.18
N THR A 180 1.12 -12.59 -11.97
CA THR A 180 2.16 -12.17 -12.93
C THR A 180 1.62 -11.18 -13.97
N GLN A 181 0.47 -11.44 -14.57
CA GLN A 181 -0.12 -10.60 -15.59
C GLN A 181 -0.44 -9.17 -15.10
N ARG A 182 -0.93 -9.02 -13.88
CA ARG A 182 -1.27 -7.71 -13.29
C ARG A 182 -0.07 -6.88 -12.91
N ARG A 183 1.05 -7.53 -12.56
CA ARG A 183 2.31 -6.83 -12.31
C ARG A 183 2.81 -6.13 -13.56
N ASP A 184 2.79 -6.86 -14.67
CA ASP A 184 3.30 -6.40 -15.95
C ASP A 184 2.44 -5.24 -16.52
N ASP A 185 1.13 -5.19 -16.16
CA ASP A 185 0.21 -4.15 -16.60
C ASP A 185 0.19 -2.89 -15.71
N LEU A 186 0.67 -2.96 -14.48
CA LEU A 186 0.55 -1.88 -13.51
C LEU A 186 1.91 -1.35 -13.01
N CYS A 187 2.94 -2.19 -12.92
CA CYS A 187 4.21 -1.83 -12.32
C CYS A 187 5.24 -1.35 -13.34
N ASP A 188 5.91 -0.24 -13.04
CA ASP A 188 7.03 0.26 -13.84
C ASP A 188 8.31 -0.56 -13.61
N VAL A 189 8.48 -1.07 -12.38
CA VAL A 189 9.66 -1.83 -11.96
C VAL A 189 9.21 -3.00 -11.11
N ILE A 190 9.82 -4.18 -11.31
CA ILE A 190 9.51 -5.38 -10.51
C ILE A 190 10.75 -5.89 -9.80
N HIS A 191 10.69 -5.96 -8.48
CA HIS A 191 11.69 -6.55 -7.62
C HIS A 191 11.30 -7.98 -7.25
N TYR A 192 12.21 -8.93 -7.50
CA TYR A 192 11.97 -10.34 -7.17
C TYR A 192 12.66 -10.70 -5.87
N MET A 193 11.88 -11.29 -4.95
CA MET A 193 12.37 -11.68 -3.63
C MET A 193 12.32 -13.18 -3.41
N GLU A 194 13.45 -13.76 -2.98
CA GLU A 194 13.56 -15.17 -2.59
C GLU A 194 14.36 -15.29 -1.28
N LYS A 195 13.87 -16.11 -0.34
CA LYS A 195 14.56 -16.47 0.92
C LYS A 195 15.18 -15.26 1.65
N GLY A 196 14.45 -14.17 1.72
CA GLY A 196 14.88 -12.95 2.41
C GLY A 196 15.82 -12.04 1.62
N ARG A 197 16.02 -12.27 0.33
CA ARG A 197 16.91 -11.48 -0.54
C ARG A 197 16.20 -10.98 -1.77
N ILE A 198 16.61 -9.81 -2.27
CA ILE A 198 16.24 -9.37 -3.62
C ILE A 198 17.20 -10.04 -4.59
N ILE A 199 16.67 -10.76 -5.57
CA ILE A 199 17.48 -11.58 -6.51
C ILE A 199 17.57 -10.97 -7.90
N ASN A 200 16.54 -10.24 -8.34
CA ASN A 200 16.49 -9.58 -9.64
C ASN A 200 15.59 -8.34 -9.58
N GLU A 201 15.86 -7.42 -10.51
CA GLU A 201 15.03 -6.26 -10.82
C GLU A 201 14.80 -6.23 -12.33
N THR A 202 13.55 -5.97 -12.77
CA THR A 202 13.21 -5.78 -14.18
C THR A 202 12.38 -4.51 -14.30
N ALA A 203 12.78 -3.67 -15.23
CA ALA A 203 12.07 -2.45 -15.63
C ALA A 203 11.25 -2.73 -16.90
#